data_d694d9d026785495f0c8eea89945fe5b
#
_entry.id   d694d9d026785495f0c8eea89945fe5b
#
_cell.length_a   1.000
_cell.length_b   1.000
_cell.length_c   1.000
_cell.angle_alpha   90.00
_cell.angle_beta   90.00
_cell.angle_gamma   90.00
#
_symmetry.space_group_name_H-M   'P 1'
#
loop_
_entity.id
_entity.type
_entity.pdbx_description
1 polymer ?
#
loop_
_entity_poly.entity_id
_entity_poly.type
_entity_poly.pdbx_seq_one_letter_code
_entity_poly.pdbx_strand_id
1 'polypeptide(L)'
;MVKLNTKFNKILAVMLSLLIIFAAFGNIIPYVVQAEEADSDVIVISSARELIEFANNCKYDSYSRGRTVRLATDINLSNTDFQGIPYFDGTFDGANHTVRSFNIDYKGSDYGFFRYLGENAYVCNFSVSGSVNTSGSQKNIGGIAGVNYGTITNCTFYGKVNGTTYVGAIAGINKPGANITNCLSDAVVTATNQTGGIAGKNEGLISECVSRSRVNTDELASSLDVGGVDVGTFNITQHVVDRNDMGGIAGNSSGVISSCTNYGTIGYNHTGYNVGGIAGSQNGKILNCTNEGDIYGRKDVGGIVGQAEPYIESEYLQDRIDTIQGSVNNISNTLNSLSDSMSSASSKTRDYAESITNQYKEDADVLSDSLKEVSDSMQDNPDTREYFDNIDNALNKIKDIQGDDKILSDSQKDAIDEQWDI
;
A
#
# COMPACT_ATOMS: atom_id res chain seq x y z
N MET A 1 31.64 -11.45 -16.45
CA MET A 1 30.39 -12.10 -15.98
C MET A 1 30.50 -12.89 -14.66
N VAL A 2 31.69 -13.28 -14.17
CA VAL A 2 31.83 -14.10 -12.95
C VAL A 2 31.92 -13.24 -11.65
N LYS A 3 32.31 -11.97 -11.73
CA LYS A 3 32.43 -11.09 -10.53
C LYS A 3 31.12 -10.57 -9.97
N LEU A 4 30.05 -10.48 -10.78
CA LEU A 4 28.74 -10.02 -10.34
C LEU A 4 28.05 -11.05 -9.42
N ASN A 5 28.30 -12.32 -9.65
CA ASN A 5 27.68 -13.42 -8.94
C ASN A 5 28.17 -13.57 -7.48
N THR A 6 29.40 -13.20 -7.19
CA THR A 6 29.97 -13.29 -5.83
C THR A 6 29.50 -12.15 -4.91
N LYS A 7 29.22 -10.97 -5.44
CA LYS A 7 28.68 -9.83 -4.67
C LYS A 7 27.19 -10.03 -4.40
N PHE A 8 26.43 -10.48 -5.39
CA PHE A 8 25.02 -10.83 -5.23
C PHE A 8 24.82 -11.94 -4.19
N ASN A 9 25.68 -12.95 -4.19
CA ASN A 9 25.63 -14.03 -3.20
C ASN A 9 26.01 -13.55 -1.78
N LYS A 10 26.84 -12.52 -1.61
CA LYS A 10 27.13 -11.92 -0.29
C LYS A 10 25.95 -11.12 0.23
N ILE A 11 25.33 -10.30 -0.60
CA ILE A 11 24.11 -9.54 -0.23
C ILE A 11 22.97 -10.52 0.08
N LEU A 12 22.80 -11.58 -0.72
CA LEU A 12 21.81 -12.61 -0.46
C LEU A 12 22.12 -13.39 0.83
N ALA A 13 23.38 -13.62 1.15
CA ALA A 13 23.79 -14.30 2.39
C ALA A 13 23.53 -13.42 3.63
N VAL A 14 23.76 -12.12 3.55
CA VAL A 14 23.43 -11.16 4.62
C VAL A 14 21.93 -11.02 4.79
N MET A 15 21.18 -10.96 3.70
CA MET A 15 19.71 -10.96 3.74
C MET A 15 19.16 -12.26 4.33
N LEU A 16 19.78 -13.41 4.00
CA LEU A 16 19.39 -14.71 4.55
C LEU A 16 19.80 -14.86 6.02
N SER A 17 20.94 -14.31 6.44
CA SER A 17 21.34 -14.29 7.86
C SER A 17 20.44 -13.40 8.69
N LEU A 18 20.04 -12.23 8.19
CA LEU A 18 19.00 -11.38 8.80
C LEU A 18 17.65 -12.10 8.89
N LEU A 19 17.27 -12.86 7.86
CA LEU A 19 16.01 -13.62 7.86
C LEU A 19 16.07 -14.80 8.85
N ILE A 20 17.22 -15.47 8.98
CA ILE A 20 17.45 -16.58 9.93
C ILE A 20 17.48 -16.04 11.37
N ILE A 21 18.08 -14.88 11.60
CA ILE A 21 18.08 -14.20 12.88
C ILE A 21 16.63 -13.83 13.23
N PHE A 22 15.85 -13.27 12.32
CA PHE A 22 14.42 -13.00 12.51
C PHE A 22 13.61 -14.27 12.80
N ALA A 23 13.89 -15.37 12.11
CA ALA A 23 13.24 -16.66 12.35
C ALA A 23 13.66 -17.30 13.68
N ALA A 24 14.92 -17.14 14.08
CA ALA A 24 15.42 -17.63 15.37
C ALA A 24 14.85 -16.81 16.54
N PHE A 25 14.68 -15.50 16.38
CA PHE A 25 14.07 -14.63 17.40
C PHE A 25 12.54 -14.71 17.39
N GLY A 26 11.90 -14.98 16.25
CA GLY A 26 10.46 -15.22 16.16
C GLY A 26 9.97 -16.37 17.05
N ASN A 27 10.87 -17.30 17.41
CA ASN A 27 10.57 -18.39 18.36
C ASN A 27 10.96 -18.08 19.81
N ILE A 28 11.70 -17.01 20.08
CA ILE A 28 12.13 -16.60 21.44
C ILE A 28 11.21 -15.49 21.99
N ILE A 29 10.66 -14.64 21.13
CA ILE A 29 9.75 -13.55 21.51
C ILE A 29 8.47 -14.04 22.23
N PRO A 30 7.82 -15.19 21.88
CA PRO A 30 6.63 -15.63 22.61
C PRO A 30 6.90 -16.00 24.06
N TYR A 31 8.15 -16.22 24.46
CA TYR A 31 8.45 -16.62 25.86
C TYR A 31 8.79 -15.45 26.79
N VAL A 32 9.13 -14.28 26.27
CA VAL A 32 9.47 -13.08 27.06
C VAL A 32 8.30 -12.10 27.14
N VAL A 33 7.34 -12.18 26.23
CA VAL A 33 6.15 -11.28 26.18
C VAL A 33 4.94 -11.86 26.90
N GLN A 34 5.10 -12.91 27.72
CA GLN A 34 4.07 -13.32 28.68
C GLN A 34 4.27 -12.70 30.08
N ALA A 35 4.74 -11.46 30.13
CA ALA A 35 4.37 -10.60 31.24
C ALA A 35 3.09 -9.87 30.78
N GLU A 36 2.00 -10.22 31.41
CA GLU A 36 0.71 -9.54 31.33
C GLU A 36 0.89 -8.03 31.48
N GLU A 37 1.08 -7.33 30.35
CA GLU A 37 0.60 -5.96 30.27
C GLU A 37 -0.65 -6.00 29.40
N ALA A 38 -1.71 -5.57 30.03
CA ALA A 38 -3.05 -5.49 29.53
C ALA A 38 -3.06 -5.07 28.07
N ASP A 39 -3.72 -5.86 27.26
CA ASP A 39 -4.28 -5.59 25.96
C ASP A 39 -5.19 -4.33 26.01
N SER A 40 -4.61 -3.19 26.44
CA SER A 40 -5.34 -1.94 26.71
C SER A 40 -5.59 -1.10 25.46
N ASP A 41 -5.05 -1.48 24.29
CA ASP A 41 -5.16 -0.71 23.07
C ASP A 41 -5.87 -1.43 21.91
N VAL A 42 -6.45 -2.62 22.15
CA VAL A 42 -7.29 -3.28 21.14
C VAL A 42 -8.73 -2.80 21.26
N ILE A 43 -9.19 -2.10 20.24
CA ILE A 43 -10.59 -1.69 20.10
C ILE A 43 -11.34 -2.81 19.40
N VAL A 44 -12.26 -3.46 20.10
CA VAL A 44 -13.11 -4.50 19.53
C VAL A 44 -14.43 -3.87 19.07
N ILE A 45 -14.78 -4.09 17.79
CA ILE A 45 -15.99 -3.57 17.16
C ILE A 45 -16.93 -4.74 16.84
N SER A 46 -18.12 -4.73 17.42
CA SER A 46 -19.13 -5.77 17.29
C SER A 46 -20.47 -5.28 16.71
N SER A 47 -20.60 -3.98 16.46
CA SER A 47 -21.83 -3.39 15.96
C SER A 47 -21.60 -2.20 15.03
N ALA A 48 -22.61 -1.89 14.20
CA ALA A 48 -22.60 -0.71 13.35
C ALA A 48 -22.45 0.59 14.16
N ARG A 49 -23.06 0.66 15.34
CA ARG A 49 -22.94 1.82 16.22
C ARG A 49 -21.52 2.04 16.69
N GLU A 50 -20.83 0.99 17.14
CA GLU A 50 -19.43 1.07 17.57
C GLU A 50 -18.50 1.44 16.42
N LEU A 51 -18.76 0.93 15.21
CA LEU A 51 -18.00 1.30 14.01
C LEU A 51 -18.18 2.78 13.67
N ILE A 52 -19.41 3.31 13.76
CA ILE A 52 -19.69 4.73 13.53
C ILE A 52 -19.03 5.61 14.59
N GLU A 53 -19.09 5.20 15.85
CA GLU A 53 -18.44 5.89 16.95
C GLU A 53 -16.92 5.92 16.77
N PHE A 54 -16.34 4.79 16.42
CA PHE A 54 -14.92 4.71 16.05
C PHE A 54 -14.57 5.65 14.89
N ALA A 55 -15.33 5.63 13.81
CA ALA A 55 -15.12 6.51 12.65
C ALA A 55 -15.23 8.00 13.03
N ASN A 56 -16.14 8.35 13.93
CA ASN A 56 -16.27 9.73 14.41
C ASN A 56 -15.05 10.17 15.24
N ASN A 57 -14.45 9.28 16.00
CA ASN A 57 -13.23 9.55 16.75
C ASN A 57 -12.02 9.69 15.83
N CYS A 58 -11.99 8.96 14.71
CA CYS A 58 -10.95 9.05 13.67
C CYS A 58 -10.97 10.34 12.85
N LYS A 59 -11.82 11.32 13.20
CA LYS A 59 -11.70 12.71 12.70
C LYS A 59 -10.45 13.42 13.26
N TYR A 60 -9.90 12.90 14.33
CA TYR A 60 -8.63 13.35 14.89
C TYR A 60 -7.52 12.41 14.41
N ASP A 61 -6.58 12.91 13.65
CA ASP A 61 -5.51 12.14 12.98
C ASP A 61 -4.68 11.26 13.93
N SER A 62 -4.54 11.68 15.18
CA SER A 62 -3.80 10.90 16.19
C SER A 62 -4.60 9.76 16.83
N TYR A 63 -5.94 9.73 16.66
CA TYR A 63 -6.77 8.80 17.43
C TYR A 63 -6.49 7.33 17.11
N SER A 64 -6.31 6.98 15.85
CA SER A 64 -6.08 5.58 15.43
C SER A 64 -4.61 5.17 15.44
N ARG A 65 -3.69 6.13 15.62
CA ARG A 65 -2.25 5.87 15.52
C ARG A 65 -1.79 4.88 16.58
N GLY A 66 -1.13 3.81 16.13
CA GLY A 66 -0.59 2.74 16.97
C GLY A 66 -1.63 1.84 17.62
N ARG A 67 -2.92 2.06 17.38
CA ARG A 67 -4.00 1.23 17.92
C ARG A 67 -4.32 0.05 17.02
N THR A 68 -4.71 -1.04 17.64
CA THR A 68 -5.28 -2.20 16.94
C THR A 68 -6.80 -2.17 17.06
N VAL A 69 -7.47 -2.27 15.92
CA VAL A 69 -8.94 -2.39 15.82
C VAL A 69 -9.26 -3.76 15.26
N ARG A 70 -10.18 -4.47 15.89
CA ARG A 70 -10.58 -5.81 15.48
C ARG A 70 -12.09 -5.93 15.38
N LEU A 71 -12.56 -6.50 14.29
CA LEU A 71 -13.98 -6.89 14.20
C LEU A 71 -14.22 -8.19 14.97
N ALA A 72 -15.30 -8.22 15.76
CA ALA A 72 -15.72 -9.41 16.49
C ALA A 72 -16.81 -10.19 15.75
N THR A 73 -17.45 -9.60 14.76
CA THR A 73 -18.55 -10.20 13.99
C THR A 73 -18.77 -9.45 12.67
N ASP A 74 -19.56 -10.02 11.79
CA ASP A 74 -20.06 -9.34 10.61
C ASP A 74 -20.92 -8.12 11.02
N ILE A 75 -20.74 -7.01 10.30
CA ILE A 75 -21.46 -5.76 10.56
C ILE A 75 -22.37 -5.42 9.39
N ASN A 76 -23.59 -5.04 9.67
CA ASN A 76 -24.54 -4.54 8.67
C ASN A 76 -24.75 -3.04 8.86
N LEU A 77 -24.41 -2.26 7.84
CA LEU A 77 -24.54 -0.79 7.81
C LEU A 77 -25.85 -0.32 7.17
N SER A 78 -26.81 -1.20 6.90
CA SER A 78 -28.09 -0.77 6.34
C SER A 78 -28.80 0.22 7.26
N ASN A 79 -29.35 1.26 6.66
CA ASN A 79 -30.04 2.37 7.38
C ASN A 79 -29.16 3.13 8.39
N THR A 80 -27.86 3.15 8.16
CA THR A 80 -26.92 3.99 8.93
C THR A 80 -26.38 5.12 8.07
N ASP A 81 -25.87 6.17 8.72
CA ASP A 81 -25.16 7.29 8.06
C ASP A 81 -23.64 7.12 8.19
N PHE A 82 -23.14 5.94 7.89
CA PHE A 82 -21.70 5.69 7.90
C PHE A 82 -21.05 6.26 6.64
N GLN A 83 -20.18 7.26 6.79
CA GLN A 83 -19.53 7.97 5.68
C GLN A 83 -18.07 7.56 5.44
N GLY A 84 -17.67 6.41 5.97
CA GLY A 84 -16.28 5.96 5.97
C GLY A 84 -15.49 6.49 7.17
N ILE A 85 -14.34 5.88 7.39
CA ILE A 85 -13.38 6.29 8.41
C ILE A 85 -12.51 7.41 7.83
N PRO A 86 -12.51 8.63 8.41
CA PRO A 86 -11.87 9.81 7.81
C PRO A 86 -10.35 9.64 7.63
N TYR A 87 -9.66 9.23 8.69
CA TYR A 87 -8.22 8.96 8.68
C TYR A 87 -7.90 7.77 9.58
N PHE A 88 -7.03 6.89 9.12
CA PHE A 88 -6.63 5.71 9.87
C PHE A 88 -5.13 5.47 9.72
N ASP A 89 -4.42 5.29 10.86
CA ASP A 89 -2.95 5.12 10.92
C ASP A 89 -2.55 4.07 11.99
N GLY A 90 -3.33 3.00 12.09
CA GLY A 90 -3.13 1.88 13.01
C GLY A 90 -3.28 0.53 12.32
N THR A 91 -3.53 -0.52 13.08
CA THR A 91 -3.86 -1.85 12.57
C THR A 91 -5.36 -2.10 12.61
N PHE A 92 -5.97 -2.44 11.46
CA PHE A 92 -7.37 -2.85 11.36
C PHE A 92 -7.42 -4.30 10.89
N ASP A 93 -7.71 -5.20 11.83
CA ASP A 93 -7.91 -6.62 11.55
C ASP A 93 -9.41 -6.92 11.44
N GLY A 94 -9.87 -7.19 10.23
CA GLY A 94 -11.25 -7.61 9.99
C GLY A 94 -11.58 -8.99 10.53
N ALA A 95 -10.60 -9.76 10.98
CA ALA A 95 -10.76 -11.13 11.52
C ALA A 95 -11.59 -12.05 10.59
N ASN A 96 -11.50 -11.83 9.30
CA ASN A 96 -12.30 -12.45 8.22
C ASN A 96 -13.80 -12.14 8.27
N HIS A 97 -14.22 -11.12 9.00
CA HIS A 97 -15.59 -10.66 9.00
C HIS A 97 -15.88 -9.72 7.82
N THR A 98 -17.16 -9.59 7.52
CA THR A 98 -17.65 -8.77 6.42
C THR A 98 -18.48 -7.59 6.95
N VAL A 99 -18.16 -6.39 6.44
CA VAL A 99 -19.06 -5.24 6.59
C VAL A 99 -19.93 -5.14 5.35
N ARG A 100 -21.24 -5.23 5.55
CA ARG A 100 -22.25 -5.26 4.49
C ARG A 100 -23.05 -3.98 4.44
N SER A 101 -23.66 -3.73 3.27
CA SER A 101 -24.51 -2.56 3.03
C SER A 101 -23.79 -1.23 3.26
N PHE A 102 -22.48 -1.22 2.96
CA PHE A 102 -21.68 0.00 2.95
C PHE A 102 -22.08 0.83 1.73
N ASN A 103 -22.76 1.94 1.94
CA ASN A 103 -23.23 2.79 0.86
C ASN A 103 -22.82 4.23 1.10
N ILE A 104 -22.04 4.78 0.17
CA ILE A 104 -21.71 6.20 0.12
C ILE A 104 -22.37 6.80 -1.11
N ASP A 105 -23.18 7.83 -0.90
CA ASP A 105 -23.81 8.64 -1.96
C ASP A 105 -23.64 10.13 -1.63
N TYR A 106 -22.41 10.61 -1.71
CA TYR A 106 -22.06 12.00 -1.37
C TYR A 106 -21.29 12.69 -2.49
N LYS A 107 -21.32 14.02 -2.45
CA LYS A 107 -20.45 14.84 -3.31
C LYS A 107 -19.11 15.03 -2.63
N GLY A 108 -18.04 14.79 -3.35
CA GLY A 108 -16.67 15.01 -2.84
C GLY A 108 -15.69 13.97 -3.31
N SER A 109 -14.44 14.12 -2.92
CA SER A 109 -13.32 13.26 -3.25
C SER A 109 -12.84 12.47 -2.04
N ASP A 110 -11.94 11.53 -2.28
CA ASP A 110 -11.26 10.75 -1.26
C ASP A 110 -12.24 9.91 -0.44
N TYR A 111 -13.05 9.10 -1.13
CA TYR A 111 -14.02 8.21 -0.51
C TYR A 111 -13.65 6.74 -0.67
N GLY A 112 -13.93 6.00 0.39
CA GLY A 112 -13.82 4.56 0.55
C GLY A 112 -14.30 4.19 1.95
N PHE A 113 -14.21 2.92 2.32
CA PHE A 113 -14.44 2.52 3.71
C PHE A 113 -13.47 3.26 4.66
N PHE A 114 -12.23 3.43 4.23
CA PHE A 114 -11.27 4.39 4.76
C PHE A 114 -11.10 5.52 3.73
N ARG A 115 -11.25 6.77 4.15
CA ARG A 115 -10.98 7.89 3.25
C ARG A 115 -9.49 8.05 3.01
N TYR A 116 -8.70 8.04 4.08
CA TYR A 116 -7.24 8.06 4.06
C TYR A 116 -6.66 6.98 4.97
N LEU A 117 -5.76 6.18 4.43
CA LEU A 117 -4.88 5.31 5.19
C LEU A 117 -3.51 5.97 5.29
N GLY A 118 -3.01 6.18 6.52
CA GLY A 118 -1.69 6.74 6.79
C GLY A 118 -0.56 5.74 6.49
N GLU A 119 0.67 6.19 6.60
CA GLU A 119 1.86 5.38 6.27
C GLU A 119 2.03 4.15 7.19
N ASN A 120 1.56 4.24 8.44
CA ASN A 120 1.60 3.12 9.39
C ASN A 120 0.31 2.28 9.37
N ALA A 121 -0.65 2.61 8.52
CA ALA A 121 -1.90 1.88 8.43
C ALA A 121 -1.67 0.47 7.90
N TYR A 122 -2.20 -0.52 8.61
CA TYR A 122 -2.22 -1.91 8.20
C TYR A 122 -3.65 -2.46 8.28
N VAL A 123 -4.27 -2.69 7.13
CA VAL A 123 -5.64 -3.18 7.01
C VAL A 123 -5.59 -4.61 6.48
N CYS A 124 -6.13 -5.55 7.23
CA CYS A 124 -6.05 -6.96 6.84
C CYS A 124 -7.32 -7.78 7.16
N ASN A 125 -7.44 -8.93 6.48
CA ASN A 125 -8.47 -9.95 6.74
C ASN A 125 -9.89 -9.37 6.74
N PHE A 126 -10.22 -8.54 5.76
CA PHE A 126 -11.39 -7.69 5.79
C PHE A 126 -12.19 -7.76 4.49
N SER A 127 -13.49 -7.95 4.59
CA SER A 127 -14.38 -7.91 3.44
C SER A 127 -15.39 -6.78 3.56
N VAL A 128 -15.61 -6.06 2.45
CA VAL A 128 -16.62 -4.99 2.36
C VAL A 128 -17.55 -5.28 1.20
N SER A 129 -18.85 -5.13 1.41
CA SER A 129 -19.82 -5.17 0.32
C SER A 129 -20.75 -3.96 0.34
N GLY A 130 -20.91 -3.35 -0.85
CA GLY A 130 -21.76 -2.16 -0.96
C GLY A 130 -21.50 -1.31 -2.19
N SER A 131 -21.76 -0.02 -2.07
CA SER A 131 -21.54 0.91 -3.16
C SER A 131 -20.90 2.22 -2.70
N VAL A 132 -19.94 2.70 -3.45
CA VAL A 132 -19.38 4.04 -3.33
C VAL A 132 -19.76 4.78 -4.60
N ASN A 133 -20.85 5.55 -4.51
CA ASN A 133 -21.43 6.26 -5.64
C ASN A 133 -21.30 7.76 -5.40
N THR A 134 -20.33 8.37 -6.02
CA THR A 134 -20.07 9.80 -5.85
C THR A 134 -20.54 10.56 -7.08
N SER A 135 -21.03 11.77 -6.92
CA SER A 135 -21.56 12.62 -8.00
C SER A 135 -20.77 13.91 -8.18
N GLY A 136 -20.54 14.33 -9.43
CA GLY A 136 -19.74 15.51 -9.82
C GLY A 136 -18.29 15.14 -10.19
N SER A 137 -17.34 16.07 -10.05
CA SER A 137 -15.92 15.83 -10.36
C SER A 137 -15.20 15.24 -9.16
N GLN A 138 -15.29 13.92 -8.98
CA GLN A 138 -14.73 13.22 -7.84
C GLN A 138 -13.48 12.45 -8.19
N LYS A 139 -12.49 12.53 -7.29
CA LYS A 139 -11.21 11.87 -7.41
C LYS A 139 -10.94 10.96 -6.22
N ASN A 140 -10.08 9.97 -6.43
CA ASN A 140 -9.59 9.05 -5.39
C ASN A 140 -10.73 8.29 -4.73
N ILE A 141 -11.45 7.51 -5.52
CA ILE A 141 -12.60 6.73 -5.05
C ILE A 141 -12.24 5.25 -5.05
N GLY A 142 -12.35 4.62 -3.90
CA GLY A 142 -12.12 3.19 -3.74
C GLY A 142 -13.21 2.52 -2.90
N GLY A 143 -13.33 1.21 -3.01
CA GLY A 143 -14.24 0.45 -2.16
C GLY A 143 -13.72 0.33 -0.73
N ILE A 144 -12.41 0.11 -0.58
CA ILE A 144 -11.73 0.00 0.72
C ILE A 144 -11.05 1.31 1.09
N ALA A 145 -10.24 1.90 0.22
CA ALA A 145 -9.57 3.15 0.53
C ALA A 145 -9.72 4.19 -0.58
N GLY A 146 -9.99 5.45 -0.22
CA GLY A 146 -9.87 6.58 -1.15
C GLY A 146 -8.40 6.80 -1.52
N VAL A 147 -7.56 7.02 -0.51
CA VAL A 147 -6.12 7.21 -0.64
C VAL A 147 -5.40 6.25 0.30
N ASN A 148 -4.49 5.43 -0.24
CA ASN A 148 -3.69 4.49 0.52
C ASN A 148 -2.23 4.95 0.56
N TYR A 149 -1.69 5.21 1.76
CA TYR A 149 -0.25 5.37 2.03
C TYR A 149 0.33 4.17 2.81
N GLY A 150 -0.52 3.27 3.32
CA GLY A 150 -0.15 2.13 4.15
C GLY A 150 -0.25 0.80 3.40
N THR A 151 -0.63 -0.24 4.11
CA THR A 151 -0.77 -1.60 3.60
C THR A 151 -2.21 -2.08 3.69
N ILE A 152 -2.74 -2.58 2.57
CA ILE A 152 -4.00 -3.31 2.48
C ILE A 152 -3.68 -4.73 2.04
N THR A 153 -3.99 -5.71 2.87
CA THR A 153 -3.67 -7.11 2.56
C THR A 153 -4.80 -8.07 2.90
N ASN A 154 -4.96 -9.13 2.10
CA ASN A 154 -5.99 -10.14 2.32
C ASN A 154 -7.40 -9.53 2.51
N CYS A 155 -7.72 -8.53 1.68
CA CYS A 155 -8.98 -7.81 1.72
C CYS A 155 -9.80 -8.05 0.46
N THR A 156 -11.13 -7.99 0.60
CA THR A 156 -12.05 -8.19 -0.53
C THR A 156 -13.08 -7.06 -0.60
N PHE A 157 -13.35 -6.60 -1.82
CA PHE A 157 -14.48 -5.69 -2.06
C PHE A 157 -15.45 -6.26 -3.09
N TYR A 158 -16.72 -6.24 -2.73
CA TYR A 158 -17.86 -6.64 -3.57
C TYR A 158 -18.82 -5.48 -3.79
N GLY A 159 -19.16 -5.14 -5.02
CA GLY A 159 -20.22 -4.15 -5.25
C GLY A 159 -19.99 -3.17 -6.38
N LYS A 160 -20.16 -1.85 -6.09
CA LYS A 160 -20.06 -0.82 -7.12
C LYS A 160 -19.21 0.35 -6.64
N VAL A 161 -18.34 0.84 -7.51
CA VAL A 161 -17.56 2.07 -7.27
C VAL A 161 -17.71 2.97 -8.48
N ASN A 162 -18.21 4.19 -8.25
CA ASN A 162 -18.40 5.18 -9.29
C ASN A 162 -17.76 6.52 -8.90
N GLY A 163 -17.03 7.13 -9.82
CA GLY A 163 -16.38 8.42 -9.65
C GLY A 163 -15.97 9.04 -10.98
N THR A 164 -15.01 9.95 -10.97
CA THR A 164 -14.56 10.62 -12.20
C THR A 164 -13.11 10.29 -12.54
N THR A 165 -12.21 10.34 -11.55
CA THR A 165 -10.77 10.15 -11.78
C THR A 165 -10.16 9.36 -10.61
N TYR A 166 -9.24 8.47 -10.89
CA TYR A 166 -8.60 7.58 -9.91
C TYR A 166 -9.61 6.73 -9.17
N VAL A 167 -10.28 5.85 -9.89
CA VAL A 167 -11.34 5.01 -9.33
C VAL A 167 -10.94 3.54 -9.40
N GLY A 168 -10.90 2.88 -8.26
CA GLY A 168 -10.58 1.46 -8.15
C GLY A 168 -11.49 0.71 -7.19
N ALA A 169 -11.64 -0.60 -7.35
CA ALA A 169 -12.49 -1.35 -6.43
C ALA A 169 -11.88 -1.47 -5.03
N ILE A 170 -10.56 -1.51 -4.91
CA ILE A 170 -9.87 -1.54 -3.62
C ILE A 170 -9.44 -0.12 -3.21
N ALA A 171 -8.67 0.56 -4.05
CA ALA A 171 -8.19 1.90 -3.73
C ALA A 171 -8.39 2.87 -4.90
N GLY A 172 -8.71 4.13 -4.60
CA GLY A 172 -8.68 5.20 -5.59
C GLY A 172 -7.26 5.44 -6.07
N ILE A 173 -6.36 5.67 -5.13
CA ILE A 173 -4.93 5.82 -5.39
C ILE A 173 -4.10 5.05 -4.36
N ASN A 174 -3.11 4.30 -4.85
CA ASN A 174 -2.08 3.62 -4.07
C ASN A 174 -0.79 4.43 -4.18
N LYS A 175 -0.35 5.06 -3.10
CA LYS A 175 0.75 6.03 -3.06
C LYS A 175 2.14 5.36 -3.08
N PRO A 176 3.22 6.10 -3.37
CA PRO A 176 4.58 5.58 -3.24
C PRO A 176 4.82 4.98 -1.86
N GLY A 177 5.46 3.81 -1.79
CA GLY A 177 5.69 3.06 -0.56
C GLY A 177 4.49 2.27 -0.04
N ALA A 178 3.28 2.55 -0.53
CA ALA A 178 2.08 1.82 -0.12
C ALA A 178 1.95 0.46 -0.82
N ASN A 179 1.28 -0.47 -0.14
CA ASN A 179 1.12 -1.83 -0.63
C ASN A 179 -0.35 -2.26 -0.69
N ILE A 180 -0.74 -2.91 -1.77
CA ILE A 180 -1.99 -3.65 -1.90
C ILE A 180 -1.62 -5.08 -2.29
N THR A 181 -1.83 -6.04 -1.38
CA THR A 181 -1.37 -7.41 -1.58
C THR A 181 -2.46 -8.43 -1.29
N ASN A 182 -2.48 -9.54 -2.04
CA ASN A 182 -3.42 -10.65 -1.83
C ASN A 182 -4.89 -10.19 -1.68
N CYS A 183 -5.30 -9.20 -2.47
CA CYS A 183 -6.65 -8.64 -2.42
C CYS A 183 -7.50 -9.16 -3.59
N LEU A 184 -8.81 -9.28 -3.35
CA LEU A 184 -9.79 -9.67 -4.35
C LEU A 184 -10.77 -8.51 -4.60
N SER A 185 -11.06 -8.24 -5.85
CA SER A 185 -12.17 -7.37 -6.23
C SER A 185 -13.18 -8.09 -7.13
N ASP A 186 -14.46 -7.92 -6.83
CA ASP A 186 -15.57 -8.35 -7.68
C ASP A 186 -16.63 -7.25 -7.68
N ALA A 187 -16.43 -6.27 -8.54
CA ALA A 187 -17.17 -5.02 -8.53
C ALA A 187 -17.49 -4.51 -9.95
N VAL A 188 -18.43 -3.58 -10.02
CA VAL A 188 -18.61 -2.72 -11.18
C VAL A 188 -17.91 -1.38 -10.88
N VAL A 189 -16.87 -1.07 -11.65
CA VAL A 189 -16.07 0.14 -11.47
C VAL A 189 -16.28 1.05 -12.67
N THR A 190 -16.77 2.26 -12.41
CA THR A 190 -17.12 3.20 -13.48
C THR A 190 -16.47 4.57 -13.22
N ALA A 191 -15.73 5.08 -14.20
CA ALA A 191 -15.18 6.44 -14.15
C ALA A 191 -14.85 6.97 -15.55
N THR A 192 -14.46 8.24 -15.61
CA THR A 192 -14.02 8.88 -16.86
C THR A 192 -12.52 8.64 -17.09
N ASN A 193 -11.70 8.76 -16.05
CA ASN A 193 -10.24 8.68 -16.18
C ASN A 193 -9.65 7.79 -15.10
N GLN A 194 -8.65 7.01 -15.48
CA GLN A 194 -7.81 6.20 -14.61
C GLN A 194 -8.64 5.28 -13.72
N THR A 195 -9.22 4.28 -14.38
CA THR A 195 -10.13 3.33 -13.77
C THR A 195 -9.49 1.95 -13.73
N GLY A 196 -9.42 1.33 -12.55
CA GLY A 196 -8.83 0.00 -12.39
C GLY A 196 -9.69 -0.95 -11.58
N GLY A 197 -9.54 -2.24 -11.84
CA GLY A 197 -10.22 -3.28 -11.08
C GLY A 197 -9.72 -3.38 -9.64
N ILE A 198 -8.49 -2.98 -9.36
CA ILE A 198 -7.91 -2.89 -8.00
C ILE A 198 -7.69 -1.42 -7.63
N ALA A 199 -6.92 -0.67 -8.40
CA ALA A 199 -6.61 0.72 -8.11
C ALA A 199 -6.84 1.63 -9.33
N GLY A 200 -7.36 2.83 -9.11
CA GLY A 200 -7.44 3.86 -10.16
C GLY A 200 -6.06 4.30 -10.61
N LYS A 201 -5.21 4.66 -9.65
CA LYS A 201 -3.81 4.97 -9.86
C LYS A 201 -2.92 4.18 -8.91
N ASN A 202 -1.84 3.59 -9.43
CA ASN A 202 -0.83 2.91 -8.63
C ASN A 202 0.51 3.61 -8.76
N GLU A 203 1.04 4.09 -7.64
CA GLU A 203 2.38 4.67 -7.50
C GLU A 203 3.27 3.79 -6.59
N GLY A 204 2.69 2.80 -5.90
CA GLY A 204 3.33 1.86 -4.99
C GLY A 204 3.39 0.43 -5.54
N LEU A 205 3.18 -0.56 -4.67
CA LEU A 205 3.14 -1.98 -5.02
C LEU A 205 1.71 -2.51 -5.03
N ILE A 206 1.34 -3.21 -6.10
CA ILE A 206 0.17 -4.10 -6.14
C ILE A 206 0.68 -5.50 -6.46
N SER A 207 0.45 -6.47 -5.57
CA SER A 207 0.93 -7.84 -5.78
C SER A 207 -0.08 -8.90 -5.36
N GLU A 208 -0.04 -10.05 -6.06
CA GLU A 208 -0.86 -11.22 -5.74
C GLU A 208 -2.37 -10.93 -5.68
N CYS A 209 -2.80 -9.88 -6.38
CA CYS A 209 -4.20 -9.47 -6.39
C CYS A 209 -4.98 -10.12 -7.54
N VAL A 210 -6.24 -10.37 -7.28
CA VAL A 210 -7.18 -10.91 -8.28
C VAL A 210 -8.29 -9.91 -8.52
N SER A 211 -8.48 -9.52 -9.77
CA SER A 211 -9.62 -8.71 -10.19
C SER A 211 -10.62 -9.56 -10.99
N ARG A 212 -11.87 -9.55 -10.54
CA ARG A 212 -13.05 -10.03 -11.27
C ARG A 212 -13.99 -8.89 -11.62
N SER A 213 -13.50 -7.67 -11.45
CA SER A 213 -14.29 -6.46 -11.60
C SER A 213 -14.56 -6.13 -13.08
N ARG A 214 -15.74 -5.63 -13.33
CA ARG A 214 -16.10 -5.05 -14.62
C ARG A 214 -15.76 -3.57 -14.63
N VAL A 215 -14.84 -3.18 -15.49
CA VAL A 215 -14.30 -1.81 -15.55
C VAL A 215 -14.87 -1.09 -16.75
N ASN A 216 -15.69 -0.06 -16.53
CA ASN A 216 -16.28 0.77 -17.58
C ASN A 216 -17.00 -0.04 -18.70
N THR A 217 -17.70 -1.08 -18.33
CA THR A 217 -18.41 -1.97 -19.29
C THR A 217 -19.80 -1.46 -19.67
N ASP A 218 -20.26 -0.36 -19.08
CA ASP A 218 -21.59 0.18 -19.37
C ASP A 218 -21.60 0.87 -20.73
N GLU A 219 -22.65 0.62 -21.49
CA GLU A 219 -22.97 1.42 -22.66
C GLU A 219 -23.20 2.87 -22.20
N LEU A 220 -22.43 3.78 -22.74
CA LEU A 220 -22.72 5.21 -22.60
C LEU A 220 -24.06 5.43 -23.31
N ALA A 221 -25.12 5.62 -22.55
CA ALA A 221 -26.44 5.89 -23.11
C ALA A 221 -26.32 7.11 -24.01
N SER A 222 -26.12 6.89 -25.30
CA SER A 222 -26.42 7.85 -26.33
C SER A 222 -27.93 7.88 -26.43
N SER A 223 -28.60 8.67 -25.63
CA SER A 223 -29.99 9.03 -25.91
C SER A 223 -30.00 9.88 -27.18
N LEU A 224 -29.90 9.24 -28.32
CA LEU A 224 -30.44 9.76 -29.55
C LEU A 224 -31.95 9.69 -29.37
N ASP A 225 -32.53 10.69 -28.73
CA ASP A 225 -33.95 10.95 -28.86
C ASP A 225 -34.19 11.50 -30.27
N VAL A 226 -34.45 10.61 -31.20
CA VAL A 226 -34.88 10.96 -32.58
C VAL A 226 -36.36 11.22 -32.62
N GLY A 227 -36.97 11.56 -31.50
CA GLY A 227 -38.38 11.99 -31.42
C GLY A 227 -38.55 13.46 -31.81
N GLY A 228 -38.69 13.72 -33.13
CA GLY A 228 -38.97 15.03 -33.68
C GLY A 228 -37.83 15.58 -34.52
N VAL A 229 -37.62 15.01 -35.70
CA VAL A 229 -36.66 15.54 -36.69
C VAL A 229 -37.14 16.86 -37.22
N ASP A 230 -36.69 17.97 -36.65
CA ASP A 230 -36.63 19.26 -37.36
C ASP A 230 -35.31 19.28 -38.14
N VAL A 231 -35.38 19.08 -39.45
CA VAL A 231 -34.24 18.96 -40.39
C VAL A 231 -33.48 20.29 -40.55
N GLY A 232 -33.78 21.33 -39.78
CA GLY A 232 -33.18 22.67 -39.90
C GLY A 232 -31.94 22.96 -39.02
N THR A 233 -31.69 22.14 -37.99
CA THR A 233 -30.55 22.38 -37.10
C THR A 233 -29.97 21.03 -36.58
N PHE A 234 -29.19 20.38 -37.43
CA PHE A 234 -28.38 19.24 -36.99
C PHE A 234 -27.20 19.77 -36.15
N ASN A 235 -27.41 19.91 -34.86
CA ASN A 235 -26.32 20.10 -33.91
C ASN A 235 -26.04 18.76 -33.24
N ILE A 236 -25.31 17.86 -33.90
CA ILE A 236 -24.80 16.65 -33.31
C ILE A 236 -23.57 17.01 -32.49
N THR A 237 -23.76 17.57 -31.32
CA THR A 237 -22.75 17.55 -30.28
C THR A 237 -23.03 16.33 -29.41
N GLN A 238 -22.78 15.15 -29.91
CA GLN A 238 -22.57 14.00 -29.05
C GLN A 238 -21.24 14.22 -28.33
N HIS A 239 -21.29 14.67 -27.09
CA HIS A 239 -20.22 14.46 -26.16
C HIS A 239 -20.14 12.98 -25.81
N VAL A 240 -19.47 12.21 -26.64
CA VAL A 240 -18.96 10.90 -26.21
C VAL A 240 -17.99 11.21 -25.09
N VAL A 241 -18.34 10.83 -23.87
CA VAL A 241 -17.41 10.96 -22.75
C VAL A 241 -16.27 10.01 -23.03
N ASP A 242 -15.14 10.55 -23.45
CA ASP A 242 -13.94 9.76 -23.66
C ASP A 242 -13.48 9.21 -22.31
N ARG A 243 -13.38 7.90 -22.22
CA ARG A 243 -12.81 7.21 -21.06
C ARG A 243 -11.35 6.90 -21.34
N ASN A 244 -10.48 7.21 -20.38
CA ASN A 244 -9.04 7.06 -20.55
C ASN A 244 -8.43 6.22 -19.43
N ASP A 245 -7.37 5.49 -19.75
CA ASP A 245 -6.56 4.71 -18.83
C ASP A 245 -7.42 3.71 -18.03
N MET A 246 -7.84 2.64 -18.70
CA MET A 246 -8.66 1.58 -18.11
C MET A 246 -7.85 0.29 -18.01
N GLY A 247 -7.75 -0.26 -16.81
CA GLY A 247 -7.02 -1.52 -16.58
C GLY A 247 -7.74 -2.51 -15.68
N GLY A 248 -7.47 -3.78 -15.89
CA GLY A 248 -8.04 -4.84 -15.06
C GLY A 248 -7.51 -4.81 -13.62
N ILE A 249 -6.30 -4.32 -13.42
CA ILE A 249 -5.69 -4.12 -12.11
C ILE A 249 -5.57 -2.62 -11.81
N ALA A 250 -4.91 -1.85 -12.66
CA ALA A 250 -4.74 -0.41 -12.44
C ALA A 250 -5.12 0.40 -13.68
N GLY A 251 -5.76 1.57 -13.50
CA GLY A 251 -6.00 2.49 -14.60
C GLY A 251 -4.69 3.07 -15.12
N ASN A 252 -3.92 3.68 -14.25
CA ASN A 252 -2.56 4.16 -14.50
C ASN A 252 -1.60 3.61 -13.45
N SER A 253 -0.41 3.21 -13.84
CA SER A 253 0.60 2.72 -12.91
C SER A 253 1.98 3.24 -13.23
N SER A 254 2.59 3.95 -12.27
CA SER A 254 4.01 4.29 -12.24
C SER A 254 4.80 3.40 -11.26
N GLY A 255 4.09 2.66 -10.41
CA GLY A 255 4.66 1.72 -9.47
C GLY A 255 4.83 0.31 -10.04
N VAL A 256 4.80 -0.68 -9.16
CA VAL A 256 4.98 -2.10 -9.50
C VAL A 256 3.65 -2.84 -9.41
N ILE A 257 3.35 -3.64 -10.44
CA ILE A 257 2.26 -4.61 -10.44
C ILE A 257 2.89 -5.99 -10.64
N SER A 258 2.69 -6.91 -9.69
CA SER A 258 3.36 -8.21 -9.70
C SER A 258 2.41 -9.35 -9.37
N SER A 259 2.51 -10.45 -10.10
CA SER A 259 1.77 -11.69 -9.81
C SER A 259 0.24 -11.50 -9.68
N CYS A 260 -0.31 -10.53 -10.41
CA CYS A 260 -1.74 -10.23 -10.40
C CYS A 260 -2.47 -10.90 -11.56
N THR A 261 -3.73 -11.26 -11.34
CA THR A 261 -4.58 -11.84 -12.38
C THR A 261 -5.86 -11.04 -12.53
N ASN A 262 -6.21 -10.72 -13.80
CA ASN A 262 -7.50 -10.15 -14.13
C ASN A 262 -8.38 -11.18 -14.85
N TYR A 263 -9.57 -11.36 -14.34
CA TYR A 263 -10.67 -12.15 -14.97
C TYR A 263 -11.83 -11.26 -15.41
N GLY A 264 -11.83 -9.99 -15.03
CA GLY A 264 -12.92 -9.07 -15.30
C GLY A 264 -12.88 -8.51 -16.72
N THR A 265 -14.03 -8.11 -17.22
CA THR A 265 -14.17 -7.43 -18.51
C THR A 265 -13.83 -5.95 -18.39
N ILE A 266 -13.08 -5.41 -19.35
CA ILE A 266 -12.63 -4.02 -19.35
C ILE A 266 -13.09 -3.32 -20.62
N GLY A 267 -13.66 -2.13 -20.41
CA GLY A 267 -14.11 -1.26 -21.48
C GLY A 267 -15.39 -1.69 -22.17
N TYR A 268 -15.76 -0.94 -23.17
CA TYR A 268 -16.92 -1.16 -24.04
C TYR A 268 -16.52 -0.96 -25.51
N ASN A 269 -17.21 -1.66 -26.41
CA ASN A 269 -16.91 -1.61 -27.86
C ASN A 269 -16.83 -0.17 -28.39
N HIS A 270 -15.76 0.12 -29.12
CA HIS A 270 -15.52 1.40 -29.80
C HIS A 270 -15.43 2.63 -28.88
N THR A 271 -15.25 2.44 -27.57
CA THR A 271 -15.09 3.54 -26.62
C THR A 271 -13.82 3.38 -25.79
N GLY A 272 -13.20 4.49 -25.42
CA GLY A 272 -12.06 4.51 -24.51
C GLY A 272 -10.69 4.39 -25.18
N TYR A 273 -9.72 4.95 -24.48
CA TYR A 273 -8.31 5.02 -24.88
C TYR A 273 -7.44 4.41 -23.76
N ASN A 274 -6.30 3.86 -24.13
CA ASN A 274 -5.36 3.24 -23.21
C ASN A 274 -6.07 2.16 -22.39
N VAL A 275 -6.47 1.09 -23.04
CA VAL A 275 -7.22 0.00 -22.41
C VAL A 275 -6.35 -1.24 -22.31
N GLY A 276 -6.06 -1.69 -21.11
CA GLY A 276 -5.18 -2.84 -20.90
C GLY A 276 -5.76 -3.89 -19.94
N GLY A 277 -5.41 -5.13 -20.16
CA GLY A 277 -5.85 -6.24 -19.30
C GLY A 277 -5.33 -6.15 -17.88
N ILE A 278 -4.18 -5.54 -17.68
CA ILE A 278 -3.57 -5.29 -16.38
C ILE A 278 -3.55 -3.78 -16.10
N ALA A 279 -2.96 -2.98 -16.97
CA ALA A 279 -2.89 -1.53 -16.79
C ALA A 279 -3.35 -0.79 -18.04
N GLY A 280 -4.12 0.27 -17.87
CA GLY A 280 -4.49 1.18 -18.97
C GLY A 280 -3.27 1.88 -19.51
N SER A 281 -2.56 2.61 -18.68
CA SER A 281 -1.26 3.20 -18.98
C SER A 281 -0.22 2.80 -17.92
N GLN A 282 1.02 2.61 -18.35
CA GLN A 282 2.10 2.07 -17.53
C GLN A 282 3.42 2.73 -17.87
N ASN A 283 4.10 3.26 -16.84
CA ASN A 283 5.49 3.70 -16.90
C ASN A 283 6.37 3.12 -15.76
N GLY A 284 5.79 2.26 -14.91
CA GLY A 284 6.50 1.48 -13.89
C GLY A 284 6.83 0.04 -14.35
N LYS A 285 6.62 -0.96 -13.49
CA LYS A 285 6.89 -2.38 -13.80
C LYS A 285 5.65 -3.27 -13.71
N ILE A 286 5.50 -4.17 -14.66
CA ILE A 286 4.53 -5.29 -14.62
C ILE A 286 5.32 -6.58 -14.70
N LEU A 287 5.13 -7.48 -13.71
CA LEU A 287 5.85 -8.73 -13.57
C LEU A 287 4.89 -9.88 -13.32
N ASN A 288 5.02 -10.96 -14.08
CA ASN A 288 4.28 -12.22 -13.85
C ASN A 288 2.76 -12.04 -13.73
N CYS A 289 2.18 -11.08 -14.46
CA CYS A 289 0.74 -10.83 -14.42
C CYS A 289 0.04 -11.54 -15.58
N THR A 290 -1.20 -11.95 -15.35
CA THR A 290 -2.04 -12.64 -16.34
C THR A 290 -3.36 -11.91 -16.54
N ASN A 291 -3.79 -11.77 -17.78
CA ASN A 291 -5.14 -11.34 -18.12
C ASN A 291 -5.90 -12.49 -18.80
N GLU A 292 -7.05 -12.84 -18.24
CA GLU A 292 -8.01 -13.80 -18.79
C GLU A 292 -9.35 -13.14 -19.11
N GLY A 293 -9.49 -11.84 -18.82
CA GLY A 293 -10.71 -11.08 -19.09
C GLY A 293 -10.75 -10.50 -20.51
N ASP A 294 -11.96 -10.23 -20.98
CA ASP A 294 -12.18 -9.56 -22.26
C ASP A 294 -11.85 -8.07 -22.19
N ILE A 295 -11.29 -7.55 -23.28
CA ILE A 295 -10.88 -6.15 -23.37
C ILE A 295 -11.53 -5.50 -24.59
N TYR A 296 -12.18 -4.38 -24.39
CA TYR A 296 -12.82 -3.59 -25.43
C TYR A 296 -12.36 -2.13 -25.34
N GLY A 297 -12.13 -1.52 -26.48
CA GLY A 297 -11.70 -0.13 -26.53
C GLY A 297 -11.75 0.45 -27.93
N ARG A 298 -11.40 1.71 -28.08
CA ARG A 298 -11.34 2.44 -29.34
C ARG A 298 -9.92 2.52 -29.87
N LYS A 299 -8.95 2.81 -29.01
CA LYS A 299 -7.56 3.03 -29.41
C LYS A 299 -6.62 2.68 -28.26
N ASP A 300 -5.41 2.24 -28.60
CA ASP A 300 -4.38 1.83 -27.66
C ASP A 300 -4.91 0.73 -26.72
N VAL A 301 -5.32 -0.39 -27.33
CA VAL A 301 -5.91 -1.55 -26.66
C VAL A 301 -4.88 -2.69 -26.64
N GLY A 302 -4.52 -3.15 -25.45
CA GLY A 302 -3.52 -4.21 -25.26
C GLY A 302 -3.94 -5.29 -24.30
N GLY A 303 -3.54 -6.53 -24.58
CA GLY A 303 -3.85 -7.70 -23.73
C GLY A 303 -3.35 -7.56 -22.30
N ILE A 304 -2.26 -6.81 -22.08
CA ILE A 304 -1.66 -6.49 -20.77
C ILE A 304 -1.70 -5.00 -20.51
N VAL A 305 -1.17 -4.18 -21.41
CA VAL A 305 -1.07 -2.72 -21.25
C VAL A 305 -1.65 -2.04 -22.47
N GLY A 306 -2.48 -1.01 -22.27
CA GLY A 306 -2.98 -0.15 -23.35
C GLY A 306 -1.90 0.75 -23.90
N GLN A 307 -1.28 1.58 -23.06
CA GLN A 307 -0.17 2.44 -23.40
C GLN A 307 1.01 2.20 -22.45
N ALA A 308 2.16 1.84 -22.99
CA ALA A 308 3.40 1.68 -22.22
C ALA A 308 4.34 2.84 -22.55
N GLU A 309 4.84 3.51 -21.52
CA GLU A 309 5.94 4.46 -21.61
C GLU A 309 7.25 3.79 -21.22
N PRO A 310 8.40 4.29 -21.69
CA PRO A 310 9.69 3.74 -21.27
C PRO A 310 9.82 3.81 -19.74
N TYR A 311 10.15 2.67 -19.13
CA TYR A 311 10.50 2.64 -17.72
C TYR A 311 11.88 3.26 -17.54
N ILE A 312 11.96 4.28 -16.69
CA ILE A 312 13.22 4.92 -16.33
C ILE A 312 13.76 4.19 -15.08
N GLU A 313 14.87 3.49 -15.24
CA GLU A 313 15.45 2.65 -14.19
C GLU A 313 15.83 3.43 -12.91
N SER A 314 16.05 4.75 -13.05
CA SER A 314 16.29 5.66 -11.93
C SER A 314 15.13 5.72 -10.93
N GLU A 315 13.86 5.71 -11.38
CA GLU A 315 12.71 5.70 -10.47
C GLU A 315 12.63 4.40 -9.66
N TYR A 316 12.98 3.26 -10.29
CA TYR A 316 13.05 1.98 -9.59
C TYR A 316 14.18 1.91 -8.55
N LEU A 317 15.30 2.59 -8.81
CA LEU A 317 16.39 2.70 -7.84
C LEU A 317 15.99 3.56 -6.64
N GLN A 318 15.20 4.61 -6.85
CA GLN A 318 14.64 5.43 -5.77
C GLN A 318 13.75 4.58 -4.85
N ASP A 319 12.80 3.82 -5.40
CA ASP A 319 11.92 2.93 -4.62
C ASP A 319 12.72 1.91 -3.81
N ARG A 320 13.84 1.40 -4.36
CA ARG A 320 14.73 0.48 -3.65
C ARG A 320 15.52 1.18 -2.54
N ILE A 321 15.96 2.39 -2.79
CA ILE A 321 16.66 3.23 -1.80
C ILE A 321 15.70 3.59 -0.67
N ASP A 322 14.48 3.99 -0.97
CA ASP A 322 13.45 4.30 0.02
C ASP A 322 13.08 3.06 0.85
N THR A 323 13.02 1.89 0.23
CA THR A 323 12.83 0.60 0.93
C THR A 323 14.01 0.28 1.84
N ILE A 324 15.25 0.51 1.38
CA ILE A 324 16.47 0.33 2.20
C ILE A 324 16.48 1.33 3.36
N GLN A 325 16.16 2.61 3.13
CA GLN A 325 16.04 3.63 4.18
C GLN A 325 14.98 3.25 5.22
N GLY A 326 13.82 2.77 4.78
CA GLY A 326 12.76 2.24 5.66
C GLY A 326 13.27 1.09 6.52
N SER A 327 14.02 0.17 5.93
CA SER A 327 14.62 -0.96 6.64
C SER A 327 15.68 -0.52 7.66
N VAL A 328 16.52 0.45 7.31
CA VAL A 328 17.52 1.05 8.22
C VAL A 328 16.83 1.75 9.40
N ASN A 329 15.76 2.51 9.14
CA ASN A 329 14.99 3.16 10.18
C ASN A 329 14.34 2.14 11.14
N ASN A 330 13.80 1.05 10.60
CA ASN A 330 13.22 -0.04 11.40
C ASN A 330 14.27 -0.74 12.26
N ILE A 331 15.47 -0.99 11.71
CA ILE A 331 16.61 -1.54 12.47
C ILE A 331 16.99 -0.59 13.61
N SER A 332 17.11 0.71 13.34
CA SER A 332 17.40 1.72 14.34
C SER A 332 16.34 1.76 15.46
N ASN A 333 15.06 1.77 15.09
CA ASN A 333 13.96 1.74 16.06
C ASN A 333 13.94 0.46 16.89
N THR A 334 14.23 -0.67 16.27
CA THR A 334 14.31 -1.97 16.97
C THR A 334 15.48 -2.00 17.94
N LEU A 335 16.65 -1.44 17.57
CA LEU A 335 17.81 -1.30 18.46
C LEU A 335 17.51 -0.40 19.66
N ASN A 336 16.83 0.72 19.43
CA ASN A 336 16.42 1.61 20.51
C ASN A 336 15.43 0.93 21.46
N SER A 337 14.43 0.23 20.91
CA SER A 337 13.46 -0.53 21.72
C SER A 337 14.11 -1.69 22.49
N LEU A 338 15.10 -2.35 21.89
CA LEU A 338 15.90 -3.39 22.54
C LEU A 338 16.73 -2.78 23.67
N SER A 339 17.39 -1.66 23.44
CA SER A 339 18.13 -0.90 24.44
C SER A 339 17.24 -0.53 25.65
N ASP A 340 16.04 0.01 25.38
CA ASP A 340 15.08 0.39 26.43
C ASP A 340 14.59 -0.85 27.21
N SER A 341 14.32 -1.96 26.54
CA SER A 341 13.89 -3.21 27.18
C SER A 341 15.00 -3.85 28.02
N MET A 342 16.25 -3.63 27.66
CA MET A 342 17.43 -4.18 28.32
C MET A 342 17.89 -3.38 29.53
N SER A 343 17.50 -2.09 29.62
CA SER A 343 17.74 -1.27 30.81
C SER A 343 17.10 -1.84 32.08
N SER A 344 16.22 -2.83 31.92
CA SER A 344 15.53 -3.51 33.03
C SER A 344 16.00 -4.95 33.30
N ALA A 345 17.07 -5.44 32.68
CA ALA A 345 17.50 -6.84 32.73
C ALA A 345 18.92 -7.04 33.36
N SER A 346 19.24 -8.26 33.82
CA SER A 346 20.46 -8.61 34.60
C SER A 346 21.80 -8.55 33.84
N SER A 347 22.93 -8.56 34.59
CA SER A 347 24.29 -8.50 34.06
C SER A 347 24.61 -9.60 33.02
N LYS A 348 24.03 -10.79 33.16
CA LYS A 348 24.16 -11.87 32.15
C LYS A 348 23.43 -11.55 30.84
N THR A 349 22.39 -10.74 30.88
CA THR A 349 21.65 -10.26 29.74
C THR A 349 22.43 -9.14 29.03
N ARG A 350 23.24 -8.38 29.78
CA ARG A 350 24.11 -7.32 29.25
C ARG A 350 25.19 -7.87 28.30
N ASP A 351 25.88 -8.96 28.70
CA ASP A 351 26.92 -9.58 27.85
C ASP A 351 26.31 -10.13 26.54
N TYR A 352 25.12 -10.67 26.61
CA TYR A 352 24.36 -11.11 25.46
C TYR A 352 23.90 -9.94 24.58
N ALA A 353 23.50 -8.84 25.22
CA ALA A 353 23.12 -7.59 24.57
C ALA A 353 24.27 -6.95 23.79
N GLU A 354 25.47 -6.89 24.39
CA GLU A 354 26.67 -6.39 23.74
C GLU A 354 27.03 -7.24 22.52
N SER A 355 26.87 -8.58 22.63
CA SER A 355 27.10 -9.47 21.50
C SER A 355 26.14 -9.21 20.34
N ILE A 356 24.84 -9.05 20.63
CA ILE A 356 23.82 -8.71 19.61
C ILE A 356 24.11 -7.33 19.01
N THR A 357 24.44 -6.36 19.85
CA THR A 357 24.76 -5.01 19.43
C THR A 357 25.95 -4.96 18.47
N ASN A 358 26.99 -5.74 18.76
CA ASN A 358 28.15 -5.83 17.89
C ASN A 358 27.79 -6.51 16.55
N GLN A 359 26.92 -7.53 16.57
CA GLN A 359 26.42 -8.14 15.33
C GLN A 359 25.64 -7.14 14.47
N TYR A 360 24.77 -6.34 15.08
CA TYR A 360 24.02 -5.31 14.33
C TYR A 360 24.92 -4.20 13.78
N LYS A 361 26.02 -3.86 14.48
CA LYS A 361 27.04 -2.93 13.95
C LYS A 361 27.72 -3.50 12.71
N GLU A 362 28.13 -4.78 12.75
CA GLU A 362 28.72 -5.46 11.59
C GLU A 362 27.74 -5.51 10.40
N ASP A 363 26.45 -5.80 10.65
CA ASP A 363 25.42 -5.84 9.62
C ASP A 363 25.15 -4.42 9.03
N ALA A 364 25.23 -3.38 9.86
CA ALA A 364 25.12 -1.99 9.42
C ALA A 364 26.33 -1.56 8.58
N ASP A 365 27.54 -2.01 8.92
CA ASP A 365 28.77 -1.78 8.12
C ASP A 365 28.61 -2.39 6.71
N VAL A 366 28.15 -3.64 6.62
CA VAL A 366 27.91 -4.32 5.34
C VAL A 366 26.85 -3.59 4.50
N LEU A 367 25.79 -3.10 5.13
CA LEU A 367 24.75 -2.32 4.46
C LEU A 367 25.28 -0.97 3.96
N SER A 368 26.10 -0.29 4.79
CA SER A 368 26.77 0.95 4.43
C SER A 368 27.69 0.80 3.22
N ASP A 369 28.50 -0.28 3.22
CA ASP A 369 29.41 -0.56 2.11
C ASP A 369 28.62 -0.89 0.82
N SER A 370 27.50 -1.60 0.95
CA SER A 370 26.62 -1.93 -0.18
C SER A 370 25.95 -0.68 -0.76
N LEU A 371 25.50 0.25 0.08
CA LEU A 371 24.93 1.52 -0.36
C LEU A 371 25.98 2.41 -1.04
N LYS A 372 27.20 2.42 -0.51
CA LYS A 372 28.31 3.16 -1.11
C LYS A 372 28.68 2.59 -2.48
N GLU A 373 28.72 1.27 -2.65
CA GLU A 373 28.95 0.64 -3.95
C GLU A 373 27.85 0.99 -4.97
N VAL A 374 26.58 1.09 -4.53
CA VAL A 374 25.45 1.56 -5.36
C VAL A 374 25.67 3.02 -5.75
N SER A 375 26.02 3.89 -4.78
CA SER A 375 26.34 5.30 -5.03
C SER A 375 27.46 5.46 -6.06
N ASP A 376 28.59 4.77 -5.84
CA ASP A 376 29.75 4.84 -6.72
C ASP A 376 29.42 4.33 -8.15
N SER A 377 28.53 3.34 -8.28
CA SER A 377 28.09 2.82 -9.58
C SER A 377 27.15 3.74 -10.36
N MET A 378 26.55 4.71 -9.67
CA MET A 378 25.59 5.69 -10.25
C MET A 378 26.23 7.03 -10.60
N GLN A 379 27.46 7.28 -10.13
CA GLN A 379 28.13 8.60 -10.21
C GLN A 379 28.37 9.13 -11.64
N ASP A 380 28.32 8.26 -12.63
CA ASP A 380 28.57 8.61 -14.03
C ASP A 380 27.29 9.05 -14.81
N ASN A 381 26.12 9.12 -14.15
CA ASN A 381 24.87 9.48 -14.80
C ASN A 381 24.34 10.84 -14.26
N PRO A 382 24.27 11.89 -15.10
CA PRO A 382 23.91 13.25 -14.66
C PRO A 382 22.47 13.41 -14.15
N ASP A 383 21.57 12.47 -14.43
CA ASP A 383 20.16 12.51 -14.01
C ASP A 383 19.91 11.93 -12.60
N THR A 384 20.97 11.49 -11.91
CA THR A 384 20.84 10.75 -10.63
C THR A 384 21.18 11.58 -9.39
N ARG A 385 21.34 12.90 -9.49
CA ARG A 385 21.81 13.75 -8.38
C ARG A 385 20.93 13.69 -7.12
N GLU A 386 19.61 13.63 -7.30
CA GLU A 386 18.65 13.50 -6.20
C GLU A 386 18.79 12.16 -5.46
N TYR A 387 19.22 11.12 -6.15
CA TYR A 387 19.46 9.80 -5.58
C TYR A 387 20.72 9.76 -4.70
N PHE A 388 21.75 10.56 -5.05
CA PHE A 388 22.95 10.68 -4.24
C PHE A 388 22.66 11.30 -2.87
N ASP A 389 21.83 12.35 -2.84
CA ASP A 389 21.44 12.99 -1.59
C ASP A 389 20.71 12.02 -0.65
N ASN A 390 19.89 11.12 -1.20
CA ASN A 390 19.18 10.11 -0.44
C ASN A 390 20.09 8.95 0.04
N ILE A 391 21.06 8.53 -0.78
CA ILE A 391 22.08 7.54 -0.40
C ILE A 391 22.98 8.14 0.68
N ASP A 392 23.44 9.38 0.54
CA ASP A 392 24.27 10.07 1.54
C ASP A 392 23.52 10.24 2.86
N ASN A 393 22.22 10.54 2.83
CA ASN A 393 21.38 10.57 4.03
C ASN A 393 21.25 9.20 4.70
N ALA A 394 21.10 8.12 3.94
CA ALA A 394 21.06 6.77 4.47
C ALA A 394 22.41 6.36 5.06
N LEU A 395 23.52 6.66 4.37
CA LEU A 395 24.88 6.42 4.85
C LEU A 395 25.20 7.20 6.14
N ASN A 396 24.73 8.43 6.26
CA ASN A 396 24.92 9.23 7.47
C ASN A 396 24.13 8.65 8.65
N LYS A 397 22.89 8.18 8.44
CA LYS A 397 22.12 7.48 9.48
C LYS A 397 22.78 6.17 9.93
N ILE A 398 23.38 5.42 9.00
CA ILE A 398 24.12 4.20 9.32
C ILE A 398 25.38 4.57 10.14
N LYS A 399 26.11 5.64 9.75
CA LYS A 399 27.25 6.14 10.51
C LYS A 399 26.89 6.61 11.91
N ASP A 400 25.72 7.23 12.08
CA ASP A 400 25.23 7.62 13.40
C ASP A 400 24.98 6.38 14.28
N ILE A 401 24.44 5.30 13.71
CA ILE A 401 24.26 4.00 14.40
C ILE A 401 25.62 3.39 14.76
N GLN A 402 26.63 3.47 13.87
CA GLN A 402 27.99 2.94 14.06
C GLN A 402 28.82 3.81 15.01
N GLY A 403 28.63 5.14 14.95
CA GLY A 403 29.40 6.12 15.74
C GLY A 403 28.92 6.29 17.18
N ASP A 404 27.72 5.77 17.48
CA ASP A 404 27.20 5.79 18.83
C ASP A 404 27.83 4.62 19.61
N ASP A 405 29.01 4.86 20.19
CA ASP A 405 29.66 3.91 21.13
C ASP A 405 28.77 3.61 22.36
N LYS A 406 27.55 4.20 22.40
CA LYS A 406 26.58 4.08 23.46
C LYS A 406 25.22 3.66 22.91
N ILE A 407 25.13 2.45 22.38
CA ILE A 407 23.81 1.82 22.12
C ILE A 407 23.02 1.69 23.43
N LEU A 408 23.72 1.59 24.55
CA LEU A 408 23.19 1.82 25.91
C LEU A 408 23.76 3.13 26.43
N SER A 409 22.92 4.11 26.73
CA SER A 409 23.35 5.33 27.43
C SER A 409 23.96 4.96 28.79
N ASP A 410 24.87 5.79 29.29
CA ASP A 410 25.50 5.54 30.62
C ASP A 410 24.43 5.41 31.71
N SER A 411 23.33 6.18 31.65
CA SER A 411 22.19 6.08 32.55
C SER A 411 21.42 4.74 32.43
N GLN A 412 21.44 4.12 31.26
CA GLN A 412 20.81 2.80 31.04
C GLN A 412 21.71 1.68 31.54
N LYS A 413 23.04 1.83 31.41
CA LYS A 413 24.02 0.90 32.01
C LYS A 413 23.96 0.96 33.53
N ASP A 414 23.91 2.17 34.10
CA ASP A 414 23.80 2.39 35.55
C ASP A 414 22.47 1.81 36.09
N ALA A 415 21.34 1.96 35.36
CA ALA A 415 20.06 1.37 35.76
C ALA A 415 20.05 -0.17 35.70
N ILE A 416 20.82 -0.77 34.79
CA ILE A 416 21.03 -2.22 34.76
C ILE A 416 21.86 -2.67 35.96
N ASP A 417 22.89 -1.93 36.31
CA ASP A 417 23.77 -2.25 37.42
C ASP A 417 23.08 -2.02 38.79
N GLU A 418 22.23 -0.97 38.94
CA GLU A 418 21.44 -0.72 40.16
C GLU A 418 20.35 -1.77 40.44
N GLN A 419 19.75 -2.38 39.43
CA GLN A 419 18.70 -3.39 39.65
C GLN A 419 19.22 -4.77 40.08
N TRP A 420 20.53 -4.98 40.07
CA TRP A 420 21.12 -6.30 40.33
C TRP A 420 22.14 -6.33 41.47
N ASP A 421 22.35 -5.19 42.13
CA ASP A 421 23.12 -5.08 43.38
C ASP A 421 22.26 -5.41 44.63
N ILE A 422 21.31 -6.34 44.51
CA ILE A 422 20.51 -6.90 45.64
C ILE A 422 21.01 -8.28 46.01
#